data_5aa81d3076303db974ae6f63a158b1fc
#
_entry.id   5aa81d3076303db974ae6f63a158b1fc
#
_cell.length_a   1.000
_cell.length_b   1.000
_cell.length_c   1.000
_cell.angle_alpha   90.00
_cell.angle_beta   90.00
_cell.angle_gamma   90.00
#
_symmetry.space_group_name_H-M   'P 1'
#
loop_
_entity.id
_entity.type
_entity.pdbx_description
1 polymer ?
#
loop_
_entity_poly.entity_id
_entity_poly.type
_entity_poly.pdbx_seq_one_letter_code
_entity_poly.pdbx_strand_id
1 'polypeptide(L)'
;MPLQTVCQKFFSASLPDVHSFRINVLVSMAVALTHGADLTLTSLGRSLPGRAHVKNKIKRVDRALGNTALHRDIPRIQHLLTHTITSLMPFCVIAVDWTGWHDRNWYLLQASLVCNGRSLPLMSEVVPAELAQNSDVQCRFLDRLHDAIPKDKAVTII
;
A
#
# COMPACT_ATOMS: atom_id res chain seq x y z
N MET A 1 23.35 2.04 4.75
CA MET A 1 22.28 2.39 5.70
C MET A 1 21.20 1.32 5.58
N PRO A 2 20.66 0.74 6.68
CA PRO A 2 19.63 -0.30 6.61
C PRO A 2 18.37 0.21 5.90
N LEU A 3 17.74 -0.62 5.04
CA LEU A 3 16.52 -0.32 4.31
C LEU A 3 15.42 0.25 5.23
N GLN A 4 15.24 -0.36 6.40
CA GLN A 4 14.28 0.10 7.39
C GLN A 4 14.48 1.58 7.78
N THR A 5 15.73 2.00 8.00
CA THR A 5 16.05 3.40 8.37
C THR A 5 15.74 4.37 7.23
N VAL A 6 16.01 3.97 5.99
CA VAL A 6 15.70 4.77 4.80
C VAL A 6 14.19 4.98 4.69
N CYS A 7 13.42 3.89 4.72
CA CYS A 7 11.97 3.95 4.63
C CYS A 7 11.35 4.75 5.79
N GLN A 8 11.82 4.55 7.03
CA GLN A 8 11.32 5.30 8.18
C GLN A 8 11.56 6.81 8.02
N LYS A 9 12.76 7.23 7.60
CA LYS A 9 13.07 8.64 7.36
C LYS A 9 12.19 9.23 6.25
N PHE A 10 12.05 8.52 5.13
CA PHE A 10 11.22 8.94 4.01
C PHE A 10 9.77 9.18 4.45
N PHE A 11 9.12 8.17 5.04
CA PHE A 11 7.72 8.28 5.45
C PHE A 11 7.52 9.31 6.58
N SER A 12 8.43 9.40 7.56
CA SER A 12 8.30 10.37 8.64
C SER A 12 8.45 11.81 8.16
N ALA A 13 9.30 12.06 7.17
CA ALA A 13 9.45 13.38 6.58
C ALA A 13 8.26 13.77 5.68
N SER A 14 7.71 12.79 4.94
CA SER A 14 6.63 13.03 3.97
C SER A 14 5.23 12.99 4.59
N LEU A 15 5.07 12.35 5.74
CA LEU A 15 3.79 12.17 6.45
C LEU A 15 3.91 12.60 7.93
N PRO A 16 4.17 13.89 8.21
CA PRO A 16 4.43 14.36 9.58
C PRO A 16 3.23 14.15 10.53
N ASP A 17 2.01 14.13 9.99
CA ASP A 17 0.78 13.94 10.78
C ASP A 17 0.46 12.47 11.06
N VAL A 18 1.18 11.52 10.43
CA VAL A 18 1.00 10.10 10.72
C VAL A 18 1.87 9.72 11.91
N HIS A 19 1.24 9.17 12.94
CA HIS A 19 1.95 8.81 14.17
C HIS A 19 3.11 7.84 13.88
N SER A 20 4.31 8.16 14.34
CA SER A 20 5.55 7.43 14.10
C SER A 20 5.48 5.92 14.39
N PHE A 21 4.71 5.51 15.41
CA PHE A 21 4.51 4.09 15.72
C PHE A 21 3.82 3.34 14.57
N ARG A 22 2.82 3.94 13.89
CA ARG A 22 2.13 3.32 12.75
C ARG A 22 3.06 3.16 11.56
N ILE A 23 3.84 4.21 11.26
CA ILE A 23 4.89 4.16 10.21
C ILE A 23 5.91 3.07 10.54
N ASN A 24 6.42 3.03 11.76
CA ASN A 24 7.45 2.07 12.18
C ASN A 24 6.98 0.62 12.05
N VAL A 25 5.74 0.32 12.42
CA VAL A 25 5.18 -1.02 12.28
C VAL A 25 4.99 -1.39 10.82
N LEU A 26 4.40 -0.50 10.00
CA LEU A 26 4.19 -0.70 8.57
C LEU A 26 5.52 -0.97 7.85
N VAL A 27 6.52 -0.11 8.06
CA VAL A 27 7.87 -0.27 7.49
C VAL A 27 8.51 -1.57 7.95
N SER A 28 8.38 -1.93 9.24
CA SER A 28 8.95 -3.20 9.74
C SER A 28 8.32 -4.42 9.08
N MET A 29 7.00 -4.41 8.83
CA MET A 29 6.31 -5.47 8.10
C MET A 29 6.74 -5.52 6.63
N ALA A 30 6.82 -4.36 5.96
CA ALA A 30 7.29 -4.27 4.58
C ALA A 30 8.72 -4.81 4.42
N VAL A 31 9.63 -4.43 5.32
CA VAL A 31 11.01 -4.94 5.34
C VAL A 31 11.05 -6.45 5.61
N ALA A 32 10.19 -6.98 6.50
CA ALA A 32 10.09 -8.43 6.72
C ALA A 32 9.70 -9.18 5.42
N LEU A 33 8.77 -8.63 4.63
CA LEU A 33 8.39 -9.19 3.33
C LEU A 33 9.55 -9.19 2.33
N THR A 34 10.36 -8.14 2.27
CA THR A 34 11.55 -8.11 1.40
C THR A 34 12.62 -9.13 1.80
N HIS A 35 12.58 -9.63 3.03
CA HIS A 35 13.46 -10.70 3.53
C HIS A 35 12.82 -12.10 3.45
N GLY A 36 11.71 -12.25 2.71
CA GLY A 36 11.09 -13.53 2.42
C GLY A 36 10.03 -13.98 3.43
N ALA A 37 9.50 -13.07 4.27
CA ALA A 37 8.33 -13.40 5.08
C ALA A 37 7.08 -13.52 4.19
N ASP A 38 6.20 -14.48 4.53
CA ASP A 38 4.88 -14.59 3.91
C ASP A 38 3.89 -13.56 4.48
N LEU A 39 2.84 -13.25 3.72
CA LEU A 39 1.73 -12.38 4.15
C LEU A 39 0.79 -13.09 5.16
N THR A 40 1.38 -13.67 6.20
CA THR A 40 0.65 -14.27 7.32
C THR A 40 1.06 -13.61 8.64
N LEU A 41 0.14 -13.56 9.62
CA LEU A 41 0.43 -13.01 10.96
C LEU A 41 1.68 -13.64 11.59
N THR A 42 1.77 -14.96 11.45
CA THR A 42 2.84 -15.75 12.07
C THR A 42 4.19 -15.50 11.40
N SER A 43 4.24 -15.54 10.06
CA SER A 43 5.47 -15.34 9.31
C SER A 43 6.00 -13.92 9.47
N LEU A 44 5.13 -12.92 9.28
CA LEU A 44 5.45 -11.51 9.53
C LEU A 44 5.94 -11.30 10.98
N GLY A 45 5.20 -11.81 11.96
CA GLY A 45 5.56 -11.65 13.37
C GLY A 45 6.91 -12.25 13.73
N ARG A 46 7.23 -13.45 13.20
CA ARG A 46 8.54 -14.08 13.41
C ARG A 46 9.69 -13.29 12.80
N SER A 47 9.44 -12.64 11.66
CA SER A 47 10.44 -11.89 10.90
C SER A 47 10.62 -10.43 11.38
N LEU A 48 9.76 -9.92 12.28
CA LEU A 48 9.93 -8.58 12.81
C LEU A 48 11.24 -8.45 13.61
N PRO A 49 11.98 -7.32 13.47
CA PRO A 49 13.20 -7.07 14.21
C PRO A 49 12.96 -6.91 15.71
N GLY A 50 14.06 -7.01 16.49
CA GLY A 50 14.08 -6.74 17.93
C GLY A 50 14.08 -8.00 18.80
N ARG A 51 14.31 -7.79 20.12
CA ARG A 51 14.52 -8.86 21.12
C ARG A 51 13.23 -9.39 21.77
N ALA A 52 12.06 -8.84 21.39
CA ALA A 52 10.78 -9.28 21.96
C ALA A 52 10.48 -10.75 21.61
N HIS A 53 9.80 -11.45 22.53
CA HIS A 53 9.32 -12.81 22.26
C HIS A 53 8.44 -12.87 21.01
N VAL A 54 8.55 -13.97 20.25
CA VAL A 54 7.80 -14.19 18.99
C VAL A 54 6.30 -13.95 19.17
N LYS A 55 5.71 -14.46 20.25
CA LYS A 55 4.29 -14.23 20.58
C LYS A 55 3.91 -12.73 20.61
N ASN A 56 4.77 -11.89 21.16
CA ASN A 56 4.52 -10.45 21.26
C ASN A 56 4.71 -9.76 19.92
N LYS A 57 5.63 -10.24 19.08
CA LYS A 57 5.81 -9.76 17.71
C LYS A 57 4.59 -10.08 16.84
N ILE A 58 4.05 -11.31 16.92
CA ILE A 58 2.82 -11.72 16.23
C ILE A 58 1.64 -10.84 16.67
N LYS A 59 1.45 -10.63 17.98
CA LYS A 59 0.42 -9.71 18.49
C LYS A 59 0.60 -8.27 18.01
N ARG A 60 1.84 -7.84 17.78
CA ARG A 60 2.13 -6.49 17.25
C ARG A 60 1.64 -6.37 15.80
N VAL A 61 1.84 -7.39 14.96
CA VAL A 61 1.31 -7.44 13.59
C VAL A 61 -0.22 -7.45 13.61
N ASP A 62 -0.82 -8.33 14.41
CA ASP A 62 -2.26 -8.43 14.57
C ASP A 62 -2.91 -7.09 14.96
N ARG A 63 -2.37 -6.42 15.99
CA ARG A 63 -2.83 -5.08 16.40
C ARG A 63 -2.63 -4.02 15.31
N ALA A 64 -1.58 -4.11 14.51
CA ALA A 64 -1.35 -3.17 13.42
C ALA A 64 -2.40 -3.35 12.31
N LEU A 65 -2.70 -4.60 11.94
CA LEU A 65 -3.71 -4.90 10.93
C LEU A 65 -5.13 -4.54 11.37
N GLY A 66 -5.44 -4.64 12.67
CA GLY A 66 -6.72 -4.20 13.23
C GLY A 66 -6.77 -2.71 13.60
N ASN A 67 -5.74 -1.91 13.31
CA ASN A 67 -5.67 -0.52 13.72
C ASN A 67 -6.45 0.39 12.76
N THR A 68 -7.62 0.85 13.18
CA THR A 68 -8.48 1.74 12.38
C THR A 68 -7.83 3.08 12.04
N ALA A 69 -6.91 3.59 12.88
CA ALA A 69 -6.18 4.80 12.56
C ALA A 69 -5.14 4.55 11.43
N LEU A 70 -4.50 3.37 11.40
CA LEU A 70 -3.64 2.99 10.29
C LEU A 70 -4.46 2.84 9.00
N HIS A 71 -5.65 2.24 9.07
CA HIS A 71 -6.53 2.12 7.91
C HIS A 71 -6.91 3.49 7.32
N ARG A 72 -7.14 4.49 8.17
CA ARG A 72 -7.39 5.88 7.73
C ARG A 72 -6.16 6.56 7.11
N ASP A 73 -4.96 6.13 7.47
CA ASP A 73 -3.71 6.66 6.91
C ASP A 73 -3.37 6.02 5.54
N ILE A 74 -3.92 4.83 5.21
CA ILE A 74 -3.61 4.10 3.96
C ILE A 74 -3.80 4.96 2.70
N PRO A 75 -4.90 5.69 2.49
CA PRO A 75 -5.07 6.51 1.30
C PRO A 75 -3.96 7.56 1.13
N ARG A 76 -3.49 8.16 2.23
CA ARG A 76 -2.39 9.15 2.21
C ARG A 76 -1.06 8.49 1.87
N ILE A 77 -0.83 7.29 2.41
CA ILE A 77 0.38 6.50 2.12
C ILE A 77 0.39 6.10 0.63
N GLN A 78 -0.73 5.63 0.11
CA GLN A 78 -0.88 5.29 -1.31
C GLN A 78 -0.68 6.52 -2.20
N HIS A 79 -1.29 7.66 -1.86
CA HIS A 79 -1.09 8.92 -2.57
C HIS A 79 0.39 9.31 -2.62
N LEU A 80 1.10 9.30 -1.48
CA LEU A 80 2.53 9.59 -1.41
C LEU A 80 3.35 8.66 -2.30
N LEU A 81 3.11 7.35 -2.21
CA LEU A 81 3.84 6.36 -3.00
C LEU A 81 3.56 6.51 -4.49
N THR A 82 2.30 6.69 -4.89
CA THR A 82 1.91 6.94 -6.28
C THR A 82 2.59 8.18 -6.82
N HIS A 83 2.50 9.32 -6.09
CA HIS A 83 3.16 10.57 -6.47
C HIS A 83 4.67 10.38 -6.64
N THR A 84 5.33 9.75 -5.66
CA THR A 84 6.78 9.55 -5.69
C THR A 84 7.20 8.69 -6.89
N ILE A 85 6.51 7.57 -7.12
CA ILE A 85 6.84 6.64 -8.21
C ILE A 85 6.62 7.29 -9.57
N THR A 86 5.45 7.91 -9.77
CA THR A 86 5.11 8.53 -11.06
C THR A 86 5.93 9.78 -11.35
N SER A 87 6.39 10.52 -10.33
CA SER A 87 7.32 11.65 -10.49
C SER A 87 8.64 11.24 -11.13
N LEU A 88 9.09 10.01 -10.91
CA LEU A 88 10.36 9.49 -11.44
C LEU A 88 10.25 9.01 -12.90
N MET A 89 9.03 8.91 -13.44
CA MET A 89 8.79 8.36 -14.77
C MET A 89 8.60 9.51 -15.79
N PRO A 90 9.13 9.37 -17.02
CA PRO A 90 8.90 10.38 -18.08
C PRO A 90 7.45 10.38 -18.56
N PHE A 91 6.81 9.21 -18.60
CA PHE A 91 5.39 8.99 -18.87
C PHE A 91 4.91 7.74 -18.13
N CYS A 92 3.62 7.62 -17.90
CA CYS A 92 3.03 6.51 -17.18
C CYS A 92 1.95 5.80 -18.03
N VAL A 93 2.03 4.48 -18.11
CA VAL A 93 0.92 3.64 -18.55
C VAL A 93 0.40 2.92 -17.31
N ILE A 94 -0.87 3.14 -16.98
CA ILE A 94 -1.49 2.61 -15.76
C ILE A 94 -2.64 1.70 -16.15
N ALA A 95 -2.54 0.43 -15.77
CA ALA A 95 -3.64 -0.52 -15.89
C ALA A 95 -4.53 -0.42 -14.64
N VAL A 96 -5.85 -0.35 -14.87
CA VAL A 96 -6.85 -0.36 -13.79
C VAL A 96 -7.75 -1.57 -13.97
N ASP A 97 -7.77 -2.44 -12.97
CA ASP A 97 -8.49 -3.72 -13.08
C ASP A 97 -9.19 -4.11 -11.77
N TRP A 98 -10.23 -4.93 -11.92
CA TRP A 98 -11.00 -5.54 -10.84
C TRP A 98 -10.60 -7.00 -10.65
N THR A 99 -10.18 -7.35 -9.43
CA THR A 99 -9.87 -8.73 -9.06
C THR A 99 -10.82 -9.20 -7.95
N GLY A 100 -11.55 -10.30 -8.18
CA GLY A 100 -12.49 -10.85 -7.21
C GLY A 100 -11.88 -11.91 -6.31
N TRP A 101 -12.22 -11.89 -5.03
CA TRP A 101 -12.09 -13.00 -4.09
C TRP A 101 -13.47 -13.64 -3.87
N HIS A 102 -13.87 -14.47 -4.83
CA HIS A 102 -15.22 -15.04 -4.93
C HIS A 102 -15.70 -15.76 -3.67
N ASP A 103 -14.79 -16.45 -2.98
CA ASP A 103 -15.05 -17.19 -1.73
C ASP A 103 -15.20 -16.27 -0.50
N ARG A 104 -14.91 -14.97 -0.62
CA ARG A 104 -14.93 -14.01 0.49
C ARG A 104 -15.85 -12.81 0.27
N ASN A 105 -16.60 -12.76 -0.83
CA ASN A 105 -17.47 -11.63 -1.20
C ASN A 105 -16.76 -10.27 -1.20
N TRP A 106 -15.49 -10.23 -1.60
CA TRP A 106 -14.70 -9.02 -1.71
C TRP A 106 -14.10 -8.87 -3.09
N TYR A 107 -14.00 -7.63 -3.54
CA TYR A 107 -13.31 -7.27 -4.78
C TYR A 107 -12.22 -6.24 -4.49
N LEU A 108 -11.15 -6.32 -5.25
CA LEU A 108 -10.04 -5.39 -5.27
C LEU A 108 -10.08 -4.59 -6.57
N LEU A 109 -10.22 -3.27 -6.47
CA LEU A 109 -9.93 -2.36 -7.57
C LEU A 109 -8.49 -1.89 -7.43
N GLN A 110 -7.68 -2.09 -8.44
CA GLN A 110 -6.25 -1.80 -8.38
C GLN A 110 -5.78 -1.02 -9.60
N ALA A 111 -5.01 0.03 -9.36
CA ALA A 111 -4.21 0.73 -10.36
C ALA A 111 -2.75 0.29 -10.26
N SER A 112 -2.17 -0.10 -11.38
CA SER A 112 -0.79 -0.58 -11.45
C SER A 112 -0.04 0.10 -12.59
N LEU A 113 1.17 0.59 -12.31
CA LEU A 113 2.08 1.09 -13.34
C LEU A 113 2.59 -0.08 -14.17
N VAL A 114 2.41 0.00 -15.48
CA VAL A 114 2.92 -1.00 -16.42
C VAL A 114 4.42 -0.78 -16.62
N CYS A 115 5.21 -1.79 -16.30
CA CYS A 115 6.66 -1.80 -16.45
C CYS A 115 7.09 -2.96 -17.35
N ASN A 116 8.33 -2.95 -17.83
CA ASN A 116 8.85 -4.04 -18.67
C ASN A 116 8.77 -5.40 -17.94
N GLY A 117 7.88 -6.28 -18.40
CA GLY A 117 7.71 -7.64 -17.90
C GLY A 117 7.01 -7.76 -16.53
N ARG A 118 6.51 -6.67 -15.95
CA ARG A 118 5.76 -6.67 -14.68
C ARG A 118 4.89 -5.44 -14.50
N SER A 119 4.02 -5.47 -13.49
CA SER A 119 3.28 -4.28 -13.04
C SER A 119 3.67 -3.93 -11.60
N LEU A 120 3.64 -2.64 -11.28
CA LEU A 120 3.90 -2.12 -9.94
C LEU A 120 2.60 -1.53 -9.38
N PRO A 121 1.99 -2.10 -8.33
CA PRO A 121 0.81 -1.53 -7.71
C PRO A 121 1.07 -0.11 -7.20
N LEU A 122 0.19 0.82 -7.57
CA LEU A 122 0.22 2.22 -7.13
C LEU A 122 -0.82 2.48 -6.06
N MET A 123 -2.07 2.09 -6.34
CA MET A 123 -3.22 2.33 -5.50
C MET A 123 -4.17 1.15 -5.56
N SER A 124 -4.83 0.86 -4.45
CA SER A 124 -5.83 -0.21 -4.39
C SER A 124 -6.94 0.13 -3.41
N GLU A 125 -8.14 -0.38 -3.69
CA GLU A 125 -9.32 -0.29 -2.84
C GLU A 125 -10.04 -1.62 -2.79
N VAL A 126 -10.35 -2.08 -1.58
CA VAL A 126 -11.14 -3.29 -1.36
C VAL A 126 -12.58 -2.88 -1.11
N VAL A 127 -13.49 -3.48 -1.85
CA VAL A 127 -14.93 -3.22 -1.72
C VAL A 127 -15.71 -4.54 -1.56
N PRO A 128 -16.88 -4.50 -0.92
CA PRO A 128 -17.77 -5.67 -0.88
C PRO A 128 -18.34 -5.98 -2.27
N ALA A 129 -18.76 -7.21 -2.49
CA ALA A 129 -19.21 -7.71 -3.80
C ALA A 129 -20.36 -6.88 -4.40
N GLU A 130 -21.22 -6.31 -3.58
CA GLU A 130 -22.35 -5.47 -4.02
C GLU A 130 -21.89 -4.18 -4.71
N LEU A 131 -20.66 -3.76 -4.44
CA LEU A 131 -20.04 -2.57 -5.04
C LEU A 131 -19.02 -2.92 -6.15
N ALA A 132 -18.90 -4.20 -6.50
CA ALA A 132 -18.04 -4.61 -7.60
C ALA A 132 -18.51 -3.99 -8.92
N GLN A 133 -17.57 -3.47 -9.70
CA GLN A 133 -17.84 -2.80 -10.99
C GLN A 133 -18.80 -1.61 -10.90
N ASN A 134 -19.03 -1.07 -9.70
CA ASN A 134 -19.86 0.11 -9.51
C ASN A 134 -19.15 1.35 -10.08
N SER A 135 -19.85 2.10 -10.94
CA SER A 135 -19.30 3.29 -11.62
C SER A 135 -18.88 4.39 -10.65
N ASP A 136 -19.65 4.63 -9.57
CA ASP A 136 -19.31 5.68 -8.61
C ASP A 136 -18.06 5.34 -7.80
N VAL A 137 -17.87 4.05 -7.47
CA VAL A 137 -16.64 3.56 -6.84
C VAL A 137 -15.46 3.78 -7.78
N GLN A 138 -15.63 3.40 -9.05
CA GLN A 138 -14.57 3.53 -10.06
C GLN A 138 -14.22 4.99 -10.33
N CYS A 139 -15.19 5.88 -10.48
CA CYS A 139 -14.95 7.32 -10.65
C CYS A 139 -14.18 7.91 -9.46
N ARG A 140 -14.63 7.68 -8.23
CA ARG A 140 -13.91 8.16 -7.03
C ARG A 140 -12.49 7.60 -6.92
N PHE A 141 -12.29 6.36 -7.34
CA PHE A 141 -10.95 5.74 -7.35
C PHE A 141 -10.06 6.43 -8.39
N LEU A 142 -10.57 6.68 -9.59
CA LEU A 142 -9.84 7.37 -10.66
C LEU A 142 -9.53 8.83 -10.30
N ASP A 143 -10.45 9.54 -9.64
CA ASP A 143 -10.22 10.90 -9.14
C ASP A 143 -9.05 10.92 -8.15
N ARG A 144 -9.02 9.99 -7.20
CA ARG A 144 -7.90 9.88 -6.24
C ARG A 144 -6.59 9.50 -6.92
N LEU A 145 -6.63 8.64 -7.93
CA LEU A 145 -5.47 8.28 -8.72
C LEU A 145 -4.95 9.50 -9.48
N HIS A 146 -5.82 10.25 -10.14
CA HIS A 146 -5.49 11.49 -10.86
C HIS A 146 -4.85 12.53 -9.92
N ASP A 147 -5.43 12.72 -8.74
CA ASP A 147 -4.90 13.67 -7.75
C ASP A 147 -3.52 13.28 -7.21
N ALA A 148 -3.22 11.97 -7.20
CA ALA A 148 -1.93 11.46 -6.74
C ALA A 148 -0.81 11.57 -7.79
N ILE A 149 -1.14 11.74 -9.07
CA ILE A 149 -0.16 11.86 -10.17
C ILE A 149 0.22 13.32 -10.36
N PRO A 150 1.52 13.65 -10.52
CA PRO A 150 1.93 15.02 -10.84
C PRO A 150 1.29 15.53 -12.13
N LYS A 151 0.80 16.76 -12.14
CA LYS A 151 0.04 17.35 -13.27
C LYS A 151 0.83 17.54 -14.56
N ASP A 152 2.16 17.53 -14.48
CA ASP A 152 3.07 17.64 -15.61
C ASP A 152 3.33 16.29 -16.31
N LYS A 153 2.76 15.20 -15.82
CA LYS A 153 2.99 13.85 -16.36
C LYS A 153 1.97 13.48 -17.43
N ALA A 154 2.49 12.94 -18.54
CA ALA A 154 1.65 12.26 -19.53
C ALA A 154 1.24 10.88 -19.00
N VAL A 155 -0.06 10.61 -18.97
CA VAL A 155 -0.62 9.37 -18.43
C VAL A 155 -1.59 8.75 -19.45
N THR A 156 -1.45 7.46 -19.66
CA THR A 156 -2.43 6.63 -20.38
C THR A 156 -3.00 5.61 -19.41
N ILE A 157 -4.33 5.55 -19.30
CA ILE A 157 -5.03 4.53 -18.50
C ILE A 157 -5.62 3.48 -19.45
N ILE A 158 -5.43 2.21 -19.13
CA ILE A 158 -5.90 1.06 -19.88
C ILE A 158 -6.67 0.09 -18.99
#